data_3563b5e4c238d8fc02e86162d868c23b
#
_entry.id   3563b5e4c238d8fc02e86162d868c23b
#
_cell.length_a   1.000
_cell.length_b   1.000
_cell.length_c   1.000
_cell.angle_alpha   90.00
_cell.angle_beta   90.00
_cell.angle_gamma   90.00
#
_symmetry.space_group_name_H-M   'P 1'
#
loop_
_entity.id
_entity.type
_entity.pdbx_description
1 polymer ?
#
loop_
_entity_poly.entity_id
_entity_poly.type
_entity_poly.pdbx_seq_one_letter_code
_entity_poly.pdbx_strand_id
1 'polypeptide(L)'
;MKRLNLVNKSMLPILVEGKKDTRCLKDLGLENRIISLQRRPLYEVVESIVQLNIKEIILLTDLDKEGKKLFGTLNSNLTRHGVKVNTKFRNYLWRYTKLRQIEGLKHYLDKLDTSAKDA
;
A
#
# COMPACT_ATOMS: atom_id res chain seq x y z
N MET A 1 1.20 -12.79 9.09
CA MET A 1 -0.10 -12.09 8.93
C MET A 1 -0.82 -12.60 7.68
N LYS A 2 -2.03 -13.09 7.86
CA LYS A 2 -2.80 -13.65 6.73
C LYS A 2 -3.08 -12.63 5.62
N ARG A 3 -3.40 -11.40 5.99
CA ARG A 3 -3.68 -10.34 5.00
C ARG A 3 -2.47 -10.02 4.15
N LEU A 4 -1.28 -10.01 4.76
CA LEU A 4 -0.05 -9.78 4.03
C LEU A 4 0.23 -10.92 3.04
N ASN A 5 -0.04 -12.16 3.45
CA ASN A 5 0.10 -13.32 2.56
C ASN A 5 -0.86 -13.24 1.38
N LEU A 6 -2.09 -12.75 1.60
CA LEU A 6 -3.05 -12.54 0.52
C LEU A 6 -2.55 -11.48 -0.46
N VAL A 7 -1.96 -10.39 0.04
CA VAL A 7 -1.36 -9.37 -0.81
C VAL A 7 -0.27 -9.96 -1.67
N ASN A 8 0.64 -10.73 -1.06
CA ASN A 8 1.74 -11.36 -1.78
C ASN A 8 1.22 -12.33 -2.87
N LYS A 9 0.26 -13.17 -2.52
CA LYS A 9 -0.32 -14.14 -3.48
C LYS A 9 -1.04 -13.46 -4.64
N SER A 10 -1.60 -12.28 -4.44
CA SER A 10 -2.31 -11.56 -5.50
C SER A 10 -1.39 -11.15 -6.64
N MET A 11 -0.12 -10.94 -6.35
CA MET A 11 0.89 -10.42 -7.30
C MET A 11 0.49 -9.08 -7.92
N LEU A 12 -0.51 -8.41 -7.37
CA LEU A 12 -0.93 -7.10 -7.85
C LEU A 12 0.13 -6.04 -7.55
N PRO A 13 0.32 -5.05 -8.42
CA PRO A 13 1.20 -3.94 -8.08
C PRO A 13 0.64 -3.15 -6.91
N ILE A 14 1.54 -2.56 -6.13
CA ILE A 14 1.19 -1.78 -4.94
C ILE A 14 1.68 -0.36 -5.13
N LEU A 15 0.80 0.61 -4.91
CA LEU A 15 1.14 2.04 -4.99
C LEU A 15 1.28 2.59 -3.58
N VAL A 16 2.46 3.13 -3.26
CA VAL A 16 2.80 3.71 -1.95
C VAL A 16 3.31 5.14 -2.10
N GLU A 17 3.47 5.86 -0.98
CA GLU A 17 3.91 7.26 -1.01
C GLU A 17 5.39 7.42 -1.25
N GLY A 18 6.25 6.63 -0.58
CA GLY A 18 7.69 6.88 -0.61
C GLY A 18 8.57 5.65 -0.55
N LYS A 19 9.88 5.91 -0.57
CA LYS A 19 10.91 4.86 -0.57
C LYS A 19 10.94 4.03 0.70
N LYS A 20 10.64 4.65 1.84
CA LYS A 20 10.61 3.93 3.13
C LYS A 20 9.51 2.90 3.16
N ASP A 21 8.36 3.22 2.56
CA ASP A 21 7.23 2.30 2.44
C ASP A 21 7.63 1.11 1.57
N THR A 22 8.27 1.39 0.43
CA THR A 22 8.77 0.37 -0.47
C THR A 22 9.73 -0.58 0.25
N ARG A 23 10.69 -0.02 0.98
CA ARG A 23 11.67 -0.82 1.73
C ARG A 23 10.98 -1.68 2.78
N CYS A 24 10.03 -1.12 3.51
CA CYS A 24 9.29 -1.83 4.53
C CYS A 24 8.58 -3.05 3.94
N LEU A 25 7.88 -2.87 2.83
CA LEU A 25 7.14 -3.96 2.20
C LEU A 25 8.07 -5.05 1.64
N LYS A 26 9.18 -4.66 1.06
CA LYS A 26 10.20 -5.62 0.59
C LYS A 26 10.83 -6.40 1.73
N ASP A 27 11.13 -5.72 2.83
CA ASP A 27 11.69 -6.38 4.03
C ASP A 27 10.71 -7.37 4.64
N LEU A 28 9.41 -7.17 4.43
CA LEU A 28 8.37 -8.12 4.84
C LEU A 28 8.22 -9.31 3.90
N GLY A 29 8.99 -9.34 2.82
CA GLY A 29 9.00 -10.47 1.88
C GLY A 29 8.01 -10.37 0.74
N LEU A 30 7.38 -9.22 0.52
CA LEU A 30 6.47 -9.05 -0.61
C LEU A 30 7.24 -9.00 -1.93
N GLU A 31 6.82 -9.80 -2.88
CA GLU A 31 7.41 -9.88 -4.21
C GLU A 31 6.64 -9.04 -5.24
N ASN A 32 5.54 -8.42 -4.82
CA ASN A 32 4.74 -7.55 -5.66
C ASN A 32 5.58 -6.39 -6.21
N ARG A 33 5.26 -5.97 -7.43
CA ARG A 33 5.82 -4.73 -7.97
C ARG A 33 5.33 -3.57 -7.12
N ILE A 34 6.25 -2.73 -6.67
CA ILE A 34 5.91 -1.56 -5.84
C ILE A 34 6.22 -0.29 -6.63
N ILE A 35 5.22 0.57 -6.74
CA ILE A 35 5.31 1.86 -7.40
C ILE A 35 5.20 2.91 -6.29
N SER A 36 6.16 3.84 -6.21
CA SER A 36 6.10 4.92 -5.23
C SER A 36 5.90 6.27 -5.91
N LEU A 37 5.16 7.15 -5.23
CA LEU A 37 4.89 8.49 -5.74
C LEU A 37 6.15 9.33 -5.79
N GLN A 38 6.98 9.29 -4.75
CA GLN A 38 8.24 10.03 -4.63
C GLN A 38 8.09 11.50 -5.00
N ARG A 39 7.01 12.13 -4.55
CA ARG A 39 6.71 13.55 -4.80
C ARG A 39 6.55 13.90 -6.28
N ARG A 40 6.36 12.92 -7.16
CA ARG A 40 6.03 13.18 -8.56
C ARG A 40 4.59 13.70 -8.66
N PRO A 41 4.27 14.51 -9.68
CA PRO A 41 2.88 14.89 -9.90
C PRO A 41 1.98 13.67 -10.04
N LEU A 42 0.81 13.71 -9.39
CA LEU A 42 -0.08 12.54 -9.37
C LEU A 42 -0.53 12.14 -10.77
N TYR A 43 -0.75 13.11 -11.67
CA TYR A 43 -1.17 12.79 -13.04
C TYR A 43 -0.10 11.98 -13.78
N GLU A 44 1.18 12.23 -13.54
CA GLU A 44 2.26 11.46 -14.17
C GLU A 44 2.26 10.01 -13.68
N VAL A 45 2.03 9.82 -12.38
CA VAL A 45 1.98 8.47 -11.79
C VAL A 45 0.79 7.70 -12.36
N VAL A 46 -0.38 8.32 -12.39
CA VAL A 46 -1.58 7.68 -12.95
C VAL A 46 -1.37 7.33 -14.41
N GLU A 47 -0.82 8.27 -15.19
CA GLU A 47 -0.53 8.03 -16.60
C GLU A 47 0.42 6.85 -16.80
N SER A 48 1.49 6.77 -15.99
CA SER A 48 2.45 5.67 -16.11
C SER A 48 1.80 4.32 -15.77
N ILE A 49 0.89 4.29 -14.79
CA ILE A 49 0.15 3.07 -14.43
C ILE A 49 -0.72 2.61 -15.60
N VAL A 50 -1.41 3.55 -16.24
CA VAL A 50 -2.24 3.26 -17.41
C VAL A 50 -1.39 2.73 -18.57
N GLN A 51 -0.25 3.38 -18.83
CA GLN A 51 0.67 2.97 -19.91
C GLN A 51 1.28 1.60 -19.67
N LEU A 52 1.48 1.21 -18.43
CA LEU A 52 1.95 -0.13 -18.07
C LEU A 52 0.87 -1.19 -18.21
N ASN A 53 -0.32 -0.80 -18.62
CA ASN A 53 -1.46 -1.69 -18.81
C ASN A 53 -1.91 -2.38 -17.52
N ILE A 54 -1.73 -1.73 -16.40
CA ILE A 54 -2.16 -2.21 -15.09
C ILE A 54 -3.67 -2.02 -14.97
N LYS A 55 -4.40 -3.09 -14.71
CA LYS A 55 -5.88 -3.07 -14.63
C LYS A 55 -6.40 -3.03 -13.20
N GLU A 56 -5.61 -3.49 -12.26
CA GLU A 56 -5.94 -3.45 -10.83
C GLU A 56 -4.67 -3.15 -10.04
N ILE A 57 -4.79 -2.31 -9.02
CA ILE A 57 -3.65 -1.90 -8.20
C ILE A 57 -4.07 -1.82 -6.73
N ILE A 58 -3.19 -2.26 -5.84
CA ILE A 58 -3.38 -2.09 -4.41
C ILE A 58 -2.93 -0.68 -4.05
N LEU A 59 -3.83 0.12 -3.50
CA LEU A 59 -3.51 1.48 -3.08
C LEU A 59 -3.21 1.47 -1.58
N LEU A 60 -1.99 1.88 -1.23
CA LEU A 60 -1.50 1.80 0.14
C LEU A 60 -0.82 3.10 0.54
N THR A 61 -1.58 4.18 0.55
CA THR A 61 -1.14 5.46 1.12
C THR A 61 -1.16 5.37 2.63
N ASP A 62 -0.45 6.28 3.30
CA ASP A 62 -0.44 6.33 4.75
C ASP A 62 -1.85 6.51 5.33
N LEU A 63 -1.98 6.19 6.60
CA LEU A 63 -3.25 6.20 7.33
C LEU A 63 -3.44 7.49 8.12
N ASP A 64 -2.58 8.48 7.90
CA ASP A 64 -2.71 9.80 8.49
C ASP A 64 -3.59 10.70 7.63
N LYS A 65 -3.76 11.93 8.05
CA LYS A 65 -4.63 12.90 7.38
C LYS A 65 -4.22 13.17 5.93
N GLU A 66 -2.92 13.32 5.69
CA GLU A 66 -2.40 13.55 4.34
C GLU A 66 -2.55 12.32 3.45
N GLY A 67 -2.29 11.14 3.99
CA GLY A 67 -2.47 9.89 3.28
C GLY A 67 -3.91 9.65 2.89
N LYS A 68 -4.86 10.08 3.72
CA LYS A 68 -6.28 10.01 3.41
C LYS A 68 -6.65 10.91 2.22
N LYS A 69 -6.08 12.12 2.17
CA LYS A 69 -6.30 13.03 1.04
C LYS A 69 -5.73 12.47 -0.25
N LEU A 70 -4.50 11.96 -0.19
CA LEU A 70 -3.87 11.32 -1.33
C LEU A 70 -4.68 10.12 -1.81
N PHE A 71 -5.18 9.32 -0.88
CA PHE A 71 -6.03 8.18 -1.21
C PHE A 71 -7.24 8.61 -2.03
N GLY A 72 -7.96 9.63 -1.57
CA GLY A 72 -9.15 10.12 -2.27
C GLY A 72 -8.84 10.57 -3.69
N THR A 73 -7.77 11.35 -3.86
CA THR A 73 -7.38 11.87 -5.18
C THR A 73 -6.94 10.75 -6.10
N LEU A 74 -6.09 9.84 -5.63
CA LEU A 74 -5.60 8.72 -6.43
C LEU A 74 -6.71 7.74 -6.80
N ASN A 75 -7.56 7.40 -5.82
CA ASN A 75 -8.68 6.50 -6.06
C ASN A 75 -9.59 7.05 -7.16
N SER A 76 -9.93 8.32 -7.08
CA SER A 76 -10.78 8.98 -8.08
C SER A 76 -10.12 8.97 -9.46
N ASN A 77 -8.85 9.35 -9.55
CA ASN A 77 -8.15 9.43 -10.84
C ASN A 77 -7.92 8.06 -11.47
N LEU A 78 -7.50 7.09 -10.68
CA LEU A 78 -7.27 5.72 -11.18
C LEU A 78 -8.58 5.10 -11.67
N THR A 79 -9.65 5.23 -10.89
CA THR A 79 -10.96 4.70 -11.25
C THR A 79 -11.46 5.33 -12.54
N ARG A 80 -11.28 6.64 -12.70
CA ARG A 80 -11.69 7.37 -13.92
C ARG A 80 -10.96 6.85 -15.15
N HIS A 81 -9.72 6.38 -14.99
CA HIS A 81 -8.93 5.83 -16.09
C HIS A 81 -9.07 4.31 -16.25
N GLY A 82 -10.06 3.72 -15.61
CA GLY A 82 -10.38 2.30 -15.79
C GLY A 82 -9.51 1.36 -14.97
N VAL A 83 -8.76 1.86 -13.99
CA VAL A 83 -7.95 1.02 -13.11
C VAL A 83 -8.75 0.70 -11.85
N LYS A 84 -8.93 -0.59 -11.57
CA LYS A 84 -9.60 -1.02 -10.34
C LYS A 84 -8.67 -0.80 -9.15
N VAL A 85 -9.15 -0.08 -8.14
CA VAL A 85 -8.38 0.19 -6.93
C VAL A 85 -8.74 -0.81 -5.85
N ASN A 86 -7.76 -1.60 -5.42
CA ASN A 86 -7.93 -2.56 -4.35
C ASN A 86 -7.56 -1.90 -3.03
N THR A 87 -8.54 -1.74 -2.15
CA THR A 87 -8.38 -1.04 -0.87
C THR A 87 -8.42 -1.98 0.34
N LYS A 88 -8.50 -3.28 0.11
CA LYS A 88 -8.75 -4.26 1.18
C LYS A 88 -7.69 -4.23 2.27
N PHE A 89 -6.41 -4.20 1.89
CA PHE A 89 -5.34 -4.23 2.87
C PHE A 89 -5.26 -2.93 3.66
N ARG A 90 -5.39 -1.78 2.98
CA ARG A 90 -5.40 -0.48 3.66
C ARG A 90 -6.56 -0.36 4.63
N ASN A 91 -7.74 -0.79 4.22
CA ASN A 91 -8.93 -0.78 5.09
C ASN A 91 -8.75 -1.68 6.30
N TYR A 92 -8.11 -2.84 6.11
CA TYR A 92 -7.79 -3.73 7.22
C TYR A 92 -6.87 -3.05 8.22
N LEU A 93 -5.80 -2.41 7.75
CA LEU A 93 -4.86 -1.70 8.62
C LEU A 93 -5.55 -0.57 9.37
N TRP A 94 -6.40 0.20 8.69
CA TRP A 94 -7.14 1.29 9.30
C TRP A 94 -8.05 0.78 10.43
N ARG A 95 -8.76 -0.31 10.18
CA ARG A 95 -9.78 -0.83 11.10
C ARG A 95 -9.18 -1.57 12.29
N TYR A 96 -8.12 -2.34 12.06
CA TYR A 96 -7.64 -3.30 13.05
C TYR A 96 -6.28 -2.96 13.66
N THR A 97 -5.68 -1.85 13.28
CA THR A 97 -4.38 -1.41 13.84
C THR A 97 -4.43 0.06 14.21
N LYS A 98 -3.44 0.50 14.99
CA LYS A 98 -3.22 1.92 15.30
C LYS A 98 -2.15 2.53 14.39
N LEU A 99 -1.70 1.80 13.38
CA LEU A 99 -0.74 2.32 12.43
C LEU A 99 -1.26 3.57 11.73
N ARG A 100 -0.38 4.53 11.52
CA ARG A 100 -0.67 5.73 10.73
C ARG A 100 0.23 5.85 9.53
N GLN A 101 1.39 5.18 9.54
CA GLN A 101 2.34 5.18 8.44
C GLN A 101 2.74 3.76 8.07
N ILE A 102 2.81 3.50 6.78
CA ILE A 102 3.11 2.16 6.25
C ILE A 102 4.53 1.74 6.63
N GLU A 103 5.48 2.66 6.69
CA GLU A 103 6.86 2.36 7.07
C GLU A 103 6.98 1.73 8.46
N GLY A 104 5.98 1.89 9.32
CA GLY A 104 5.94 1.29 10.64
C GLY A 104 5.42 -0.14 10.69
N LEU A 105 4.96 -0.68 9.57
CA LEU A 105 4.29 -1.98 9.54
C LEU A 105 5.21 -3.12 9.99
N LYS A 106 6.46 -3.13 9.56
CA LYS A 106 7.40 -4.18 9.93
C LYS A 106 7.62 -4.21 11.44
N HIS A 107 7.85 -3.05 12.05
CA HIS A 107 8.04 -2.94 13.50
C HIS A 107 6.80 -3.41 14.25
N TYR A 108 5.63 -3.03 13.77
CA TYR A 108 4.35 -3.46 14.35
C TYR A 108 4.22 -4.98 14.33
N LEU A 109 4.52 -5.62 13.19
CA LEU A 109 4.44 -7.07 13.06
C LEU A 109 5.48 -7.80 13.90
N ASP A 110 6.71 -7.28 13.99
CA ASP A 110 7.76 -7.84 14.85
C ASP A 110 7.32 -7.82 16.31
N LYS A 111 6.66 -6.76 16.75
CA LYS A 111 6.13 -6.64 18.11
C LYS A 111 5.04 -7.67 18.37
N LEU A 112 4.14 -7.90 17.42
CA LEU A 112 3.09 -8.91 17.56
C LEU A 112 3.67 -10.31 17.69
N ASP A 113 4.68 -10.64 16.87
CA ASP A 113 5.34 -11.94 16.92
C ASP A 113 6.01 -12.17 18.27
N THR A 114 6.69 -11.16 18.80
CA THR A 114 7.33 -11.24 20.12
C THR A 114 6.29 -11.46 21.21
N SER A 115 5.18 -10.74 21.17
CA SER A 115 4.09 -10.92 22.13
C SER A 115 3.47 -12.32 22.03
N ALA A 116 3.31 -12.83 20.83
CA ALA A 116 2.77 -14.18 20.61
C ALA A 116 3.72 -15.26 21.15
N LYS A 117 5.04 -15.03 21.02
CA LYS A 117 6.03 -15.98 21.54
C LYS A 117 6.10 -15.97 23.06
N ASP A 118 5.84 -14.85 23.68
CA ASP A 118 5.89 -14.70 25.13
C ASP A 118 4.59 -15.20 25.79
N ALA A 119 3.57 -15.39 25.00
CA ALA A 119 2.30 -15.92 25.47
C ALA A 119 2.31 -17.44 25.51
#